data_ffddb223f093e109bd889d1ed7e28f07
#
_entry.id   ffddb223f093e109bd889d1ed7e28f07
#
_cell.length_a   1.000
_cell.length_b   1.000
_cell.length_c   1.000
_cell.angle_alpha   90.00
_cell.angle_beta   90.00
_cell.angle_gamma   90.00
#
_symmetry.space_group_name_H-M   'P 1'
#
loop_
_entity.id
_entity.type
_entity.pdbx_description
1 polymer ?
#
loop_
_entity_poly.entity_id
_entity_poly.type
_entity_poly.pdbx_seq_one_letter_code
_entity_poly.pdbx_strand_id
1 'polypeptide(L)'
;MSFYEKGSVRIRYQEAGSGFPLLLIAGGGLNSAISGLTTAPFNPVEEFKGEYRCIASDLRNANTGQSSGPLEIDRPWDSFADDQLGLMDHLGIDKFMALGFCIGGPFIWNLLKRAPDRVVAAVLAQPVGFRPEMPNVMYDSGMSGWAPELIKRRPEITMEMVEKFLTKMYRSNPDFVYTVTRDFVRKCQTPVLILPDDVPAHPYAVAMEAAMLAPKAEVSMFPWKEPKERIPLAVRQIRSFLRAHRPASA
;
A
#
# COMPACT_ATOMS: atom_id res chain seq x y z
N MET A 1 17.54 8.32 12.31
CA MET A 1 16.55 8.34 11.21
C MET A 1 17.25 7.84 9.97
N SER A 2 16.66 6.88 9.26
CA SER A 2 17.27 6.27 8.08
C SER A 2 16.57 6.74 6.81
N PHE A 3 17.36 6.93 5.75
CA PHE A 3 16.89 7.36 4.44
C PHE A 3 17.50 6.49 3.33
N TYR A 4 16.67 6.15 2.36
CA TYR A 4 17.07 5.67 1.06
C TYR A 4 17.09 6.85 0.09
N GLU A 5 18.17 7.02 -0.65
CA GLU A 5 18.34 8.12 -1.58
C GLU A 5 18.73 7.61 -2.97
N LYS A 6 18.08 8.15 -4.00
CA LYS A 6 18.40 7.86 -5.40
C LYS A 6 18.12 9.09 -6.26
N GLY A 7 19.18 9.76 -6.71
CA GLY A 7 19.04 11.04 -7.41
C GLY A 7 18.35 12.08 -6.54
N SER A 8 17.23 12.62 -7.01
CA SER A 8 16.42 13.61 -6.28
C SER A 8 15.36 12.98 -5.35
N VAL A 9 15.28 11.65 -5.31
CA VAL A 9 14.35 10.92 -4.44
C VAL A 9 15.01 10.65 -3.11
N ARG A 10 14.30 10.96 -2.03
CA ARG A 10 14.73 10.72 -0.65
C ARG A 10 13.56 10.12 0.13
N ILE A 11 13.68 8.86 0.54
CA ILE A 11 12.62 8.10 1.22
C ILE A 11 13.05 7.81 2.66
N ARG A 12 12.31 8.36 3.61
CA ARG A 12 12.45 8.02 5.02
C ARG A 12 11.91 6.63 5.27
N TYR A 13 12.66 5.81 6.00
CA TYR A 13 12.19 4.50 6.43
C TYR A 13 12.56 4.20 7.88
N GLN A 14 11.92 3.20 8.43
CA GLN A 14 12.21 2.59 9.73
C GLN A 14 12.17 1.08 9.62
N GLU A 15 12.99 0.43 10.44
CA GLU A 15 13.01 -1.00 10.60
C GLU A 15 12.77 -1.37 12.06
N ALA A 16 12.08 -2.49 12.28
CA ALA A 16 11.89 -3.04 13.61
C ALA A 16 11.80 -4.56 13.54
N GLY A 17 12.39 -5.25 14.53
CA GLY A 17 12.39 -6.70 14.59
C GLY A 17 13.45 -7.34 13.70
N SER A 18 13.34 -8.66 13.57
CA SER A 18 14.26 -9.49 12.78
C SER A 18 13.50 -10.67 12.16
N GLY A 19 14.13 -11.38 11.23
CA GLY A 19 13.50 -12.48 10.51
C GLY A 19 13.16 -12.14 9.06
N PHE A 20 12.17 -12.83 8.49
CA PHE A 20 11.79 -12.61 7.09
C PHE A 20 11.23 -11.19 6.87
N PRO A 21 11.62 -10.48 5.80
CA PRO A 21 11.21 -9.10 5.59
C PRO A 21 9.71 -8.95 5.34
N LEU A 22 9.10 -7.97 6.00
CA LEU A 22 7.70 -7.57 5.86
C LEU A 22 7.61 -6.06 5.59
N LEU A 23 7.29 -5.71 4.36
CA LEU A 23 7.03 -4.33 3.96
C LEU A 23 5.66 -3.89 4.48
N LEU A 24 5.63 -2.80 5.24
CA LEU A 24 4.42 -2.22 5.81
C LEU A 24 4.07 -0.90 5.11
N ILE A 25 2.87 -0.81 4.53
CA ILE A 25 2.38 0.37 3.83
C ILE A 25 1.19 0.95 4.59
N ALA A 26 1.35 2.15 5.12
CA ALA A 26 0.29 2.83 5.84
C ALA A 26 -0.88 3.25 4.93
N GLY A 27 -2.06 3.43 5.50
CA GLY A 27 -3.18 4.10 4.85
C GLY A 27 -2.98 5.62 4.76
N GLY A 28 -4.04 6.34 4.36
CA GLY A 28 -4.04 7.80 4.29
C GLY A 28 -3.84 8.38 2.88
N GLY A 29 -4.10 7.60 1.84
CA GLY A 29 -3.91 8.05 0.47
C GLY A 29 -2.48 8.52 0.22
N LEU A 30 -2.30 9.67 -0.42
CA LEU A 30 -0.98 10.25 -0.68
C LEU A 30 -0.28 10.82 0.57
N ASN A 31 -0.97 10.84 1.71
CA ASN A 31 -0.38 11.14 3.02
C ASN A 31 0.08 9.88 3.78
N SER A 32 0.15 8.72 3.10
CA SER A 32 0.69 7.49 3.68
C SER A 32 2.10 7.72 4.25
N ALA A 33 2.24 7.55 5.55
CA ALA A 33 3.51 7.75 6.27
C ALA A 33 3.60 6.79 7.45
N ILE A 34 4.80 6.59 7.98
CA ILE A 34 5.07 5.69 9.11
C ILE A 34 4.18 6.01 10.31
N SER A 35 3.95 7.30 10.58
CA SER A 35 3.06 7.75 11.66
C SER A 35 1.62 7.22 11.52
N GLY A 36 1.13 7.00 10.31
CA GLY A 36 -0.18 6.45 10.04
C GLY A 36 -0.35 4.98 10.47
N LEU A 37 0.73 4.24 10.66
CA LEU A 37 0.68 2.86 11.16
C LEU A 37 0.24 2.79 12.63
N THR A 38 0.50 3.82 13.42
CA THR A 38 0.10 3.87 14.84
C THR A 38 -1.39 4.17 15.00
N THR A 39 -2.03 4.78 14.00
CA THR A 39 -3.45 5.14 13.99
C THR A 39 -4.30 4.20 13.13
N ALA A 40 -3.68 3.19 12.51
CA ALA A 40 -4.38 2.12 11.80
C ALA A 40 -5.25 1.29 12.77
N PRO A 41 -6.18 0.47 12.29
CA PRO A 41 -6.99 -0.38 13.16
C PRO A 41 -6.19 -1.22 14.17
N PHE A 42 -4.97 -1.59 13.81
CA PHE A 42 -3.93 -2.12 14.70
C PHE A 42 -2.55 -1.62 14.23
N ASN A 43 -1.59 -1.54 15.14
CA ASN A 43 -0.21 -1.19 14.77
C ASN A 43 0.54 -2.43 14.25
N PRO A 44 0.77 -2.57 12.94
CA PRO A 44 1.37 -3.78 12.38
C PRO A 44 2.85 -3.96 12.77
N VAL A 45 3.56 -2.88 13.11
CA VAL A 45 4.93 -2.99 13.61
C VAL A 45 4.93 -3.70 14.96
N GLU A 46 4.07 -3.26 15.88
CA GLU A 46 3.99 -3.86 17.22
C GLU A 46 3.52 -5.32 17.16
N GLU A 47 2.60 -5.63 16.25
CA GLU A 47 2.07 -6.98 16.10
C GLU A 47 3.07 -7.97 15.49
N PHE A 48 3.94 -7.51 14.59
CA PHE A 48 4.75 -8.44 13.79
C PHE A 48 6.27 -8.36 14.01
N LYS A 49 6.80 -7.31 14.67
CA LYS A 49 8.26 -7.15 14.91
C LYS A 49 8.91 -8.29 15.69
N GLY A 50 8.14 -9.08 16.44
CA GLY A 50 8.64 -10.26 17.16
C GLY A 50 8.94 -11.46 16.24
N GLU A 51 8.49 -11.44 14.98
CA GLU A 51 8.57 -12.58 14.05
C GLU A 51 9.13 -12.19 12.67
N TYR A 52 9.08 -10.91 12.34
CA TYR A 52 9.45 -10.36 11.04
C TYR A 52 10.36 -9.14 11.17
N ARG A 53 11.23 -8.95 10.19
CA ARG A 53 11.91 -7.68 9.96
C ARG A 53 10.91 -6.74 9.31
N CYS A 54 10.22 -5.93 10.10
CA CYS A 54 9.24 -4.96 9.63
C CYS A 54 9.93 -3.75 9.03
N ILE A 55 9.63 -3.40 7.78
CA ILE A 55 10.13 -2.24 7.06
C ILE A 55 8.96 -1.33 6.75
N ALA A 56 9.00 -0.09 7.22
CA ALA A 56 7.99 0.91 6.94
C ALA A 56 8.63 2.17 6.36
N SER A 57 7.98 2.82 5.40
CA SER A 57 8.47 4.06 4.81
C SER A 57 7.37 5.10 4.69
N ASP A 58 7.77 6.37 4.68
CA ASP A 58 6.89 7.45 4.27
C ASP A 58 6.77 7.43 2.74
N LEU A 59 5.56 7.64 2.23
CA LEU A 59 5.35 7.83 0.81
C LEU A 59 6.03 9.13 0.35
N ARG A 60 6.57 9.14 -0.87
CA ARG A 60 7.14 10.34 -1.49
C ARG A 60 6.16 11.50 -1.41
N ASN A 61 6.58 12.62 -0.85
CA ASN A 61 5.80 13.85 -0.68
C ASN A 61 4.56 13.75 0.24
N ALA A 62 4.45 12.73 1.07
CA ALA A 62 3.43 12.70 2.12
C ALA A 62 3.60 13.89 3.09
N ASN A 63 2.51 14.61 3.40
CA ASN A 63 2.58 15.81 4.22
C ASN A 63 3.00 15.53 5.67
N THR A 64 2.61 14.37 6.20
CA THR A 64 2.94 13.91 7.55
C THR A 64 4.27 13.15 7.61
N GLY A 65 4.92 12.96 6.45
CA GLY A 65 6.17 12.23 6.30
C GLY A 65 7.38 13.14 6.07
N GLN A 66 8.54 12.52 5.88
CA GLN A 66 9.81 13.19 5.59
C GLN A 66 10.42 12.74 4.26
N SER A 67 9.66 12.03 3.44
CA SER A 67 10.07 11.63 2.09
C SER A 67 9.79 12.72 1.08
N SER A 68 10.68 12.86 0.10
CA SER A 68 10.55 13.86 -0.95
C SER A 68 11.07 13.35 -2.28
N GLY A 69 10.62 13.98 -3.36
CA GLY A 69 11.05 13.67 -4.71
C GLY A 69 10.17 14.37 -5.75
N PRO A 70 10.46 14.20 -7.05
CA PRO A 70 9.66 14.78 -8.12
C PRO A 70 8.27 14.14 -8.18
N LEU A 71 7.29 14.89 -8.71
CA LEU A 71 6.02 14.33 -9.16
C LEU A 71 6.21 13.73 -10.56
N GLU A 72 6.21 12.42 -10.68
CA GLU A 72 6.28 11.73 -11.97
C GLU A 72 4.90 11.61 -12.58
N ILE A 73 4.47 12.65 -13.28
CA ILE A 73 3.11 12.81 -13.81
C ILE A 73 2.72 11.68 -14.77
N ASP A 74 3.66 11.20 -15.59
CA ASP A 74 3.37 10.20 -16.62
C ASP A 74 3.21 8.78 -16.05
N ARG A 75 3.80 8.52 -14.88
CA ARG A 75 3.85 7.19 -14.27
C ARG A 75 3.69 7.18 -12.74
N PRO A 76 2.63 7.82 -12.22
CA PRO A 76 2.52 8.07 -10.78
C PRO A 76 2.57 6.80 -9.93
N TRP A 77 1.80 5.77 -10.28
CA TRP A 77 1.79 4.49 -9.55
C TRP A 77 3.14 3.78 -9.58
N ASP A 78 3.82 3.82 -10.73
CA ASP A 78 5.11 3.15 -10.89
C ASP A 78 6.23 3.88 -10.16
N SER A 79 6.16 5.20 -10.03
CA SER A 79 7.14 5.98 -9.27
C SER A 79 7.17 5.57 -7.79
N PHE A 80 6.01 5.29 -7.19
CA PHE A 80 5.92 4.78 -5.83
C PHE A 80 6.41 3.34 -5.70
N ALA A 81 6.14 2.49 -6.71
CA ALA A 81 6.68 1.14 -6.72
C ALA A 81 8.22 1.15 -6.88
N ASP A 82 8.77 2.08 -7.66
CA ASP A 82 10.23 2.27 -7.75
C ASP A 82 10.85 2.64 -6.40
N ASP A 83 10.19 3.48 -5.63
CA ASP A 83 10.64 3.83 -4.27
C ASP A 83 10.64 2.62 -3.34
N GLN A 84 9.57 1.84 -3.38
CA GLN A 84 9.42 0.66 -2.53
C GLN A 84 10.43 -0.44 -2.90
N LEU A 85 10.58 -0.73 -4.18
CA LEU A 85 11.56 -1.72 -4.66
C LEU A 85 12.99 -1.24 -4.46
N GLY A 86 13.25 0.04 -4.72
CA GLY A 86 14.57 0.65 -4.49
C GLY A 86 14.96 0.64 -3.01
N LEU A 87 14.02 0.84 -2.10
CA LEU A 87 14.27 0.67 -0.65
C LEU A 87 14.62 -0.77 -0.31
N MET A 88 13.91 -1.76 -0.89
CA MET A 88 14.26 -3.17 -0.67
C MET A 88 15.66 -3.49 -1.20
N ASP A 89 16.03 -2.97 -2.36
CA ASP A 89 17.38 -3.13 -2.93
C ASP A 89 18.46 -2.49 -2.03
N HIS A 90 18.20 -1.28 -1.54
CA HIS A 90 19.08 -0.56 -0.60
C HIS A 90 19.33 -1.36 0.69
N LEU A 91 18.32 -2.10 1.16
CA LEU A 91 18.40 -2.95 2.35
C LEU A 91 18.95 -4.37 2.08
N GLY A 92 19.30 -4.68 0.83
CA GLY A 92 19.76 -6.01 0.43
C GLY A 92 18.68 -7.09 0.51
N ILE A 93 17.41 -6.70 0.35
CA ILE A 93 16.25 -7.59 0.46
C ILE A 93 15.81 -8.01 -0.95
N ASP A 94 16.01 -9.28 -1.28
CA ASP A 94 15.57 -9.87 -2.55
C ASP A 94 14.08 -10.24 -2.50
N LYS A 95 13.66 -10.98 -1.47
CA LYS A 95 12.29 -11.45 -1.28
C LYS A 95 11.68 -10.91 0.00
N PHE A 96 10.42 -10.54 -0.06
CA PHE A 96 9.69 -9.99 1.07
C PHE A 96 8.19 -10.31 1.00
N MET A 97 7.53 -10.15 2.12
CA MET A 97 6.07 -10.09 2.23
C MET A 97 5.62 -8.62 2.31
N ALA A 98 4.38 -8.35 1.97
CA ALA A 98 3.81 -7.01 2.07
C ALA A 98 2.50 -7.02 2.86
N LEU A 99 2.28 -5.98 3.69
CA LEU A 99 1.02 -5.69 4.33
C LEU A 99 0.70 -4.22 4.13
N GLY A 100 -0.43 -3.93 3.51
CA GLY A 100 -0.83 -2.56 3.21
C GLY A 100 -2.27 -2.26 3.59
N PHE A 101 -2.47 -1.07 4.14
CA PHE A 101 -3.79 -0.52 4.46
C PHE A 101 -4.23 0.46 3.37
N CYS A 102 -5.52 0.48 3.03
CA CYS A 102 -6.12 1.51 2.19
C CYS A 102 -5.39 1.61 0.82
N ILE A 103 -4.68 2.72 0.58
CA ILE A 103 -3.87 2.94 -0.64
C ILE A 103 -2.78 1.87 -0.81
N GLY A 104 -2.38 1.19 0.25
CA GLY A 104 -1.46 0.06 0.21
C GLY A 104 -1.95 -1.09 -0.66
N GLY A 105 -3.27 -1.27 -0.81
CA GLY A 105 -3.84 -2.28 -1.70
C GLY A 105 -3.40 -2.12 -3.16
N PRO A 106 -3.72 -1.00 -3.83
CA PRO A 106 -3.23 -0.70 -5.18
C PRO A 106 -1.70 -0.73 -5.32
N PHE A 107 -0.95 -0.25 -4.33
CA PHE A 107 0.52 -0.35 -4.37
C PHE A 107 1.00 -1.80 -4.35
N ILE A 108 0.43 -2.66 -3.51
CA ILE A 108 0.78 -4.08 -3.48
C ILE A 108 0.45 -4.75 -4.81
N TRP A 109 -0.73 -4.50 -5.39
CA TRP A 109 -1.05 -5.04 -6.71
C TRP A 109 -0.04 -4.60 -7.78
N ASN A 110 0.43 -3.35 -7.72
CA ASN A 110 1.48 -2.87 -8.64
C ASN A 110 2.84 -3.55 -8.38
N LEU A 111 3.20 -3.78 -7.12
CA LEU A 111 4.41 -4.55 -6.77
C LEU A 111 4.33 -5.99 -7.29
N LEU A 112 3.20 -6.67 -7.15
CA LEU A 112 2.97 -8.02 -7.68
C LEU A 112 3.11 -8.08 -9.20
N LYS A 113 2.67 -7.02 -9.91
CA LYS A 113 2.84 -6.91 -11.36
C LYS A 113 4.30 -6.68 -11.76
N ARG A 114 5.02 -5.83 -11.03
CA ARG A 114 6.36 -5.38 -11.41
C ARG A 114 7.49 -6.27 -10.89
N ALA A 115 7.26 -6.94 -9.78
CA ALA A 115 8.25 -7.79 -9.12
C ALA A 115 7.61 -9.10 -8.59
N PRO A 116 6.99 -9.91 -9.47
CA PRO A 116 6.21 -11.09 -9.06
C PRO A 116 7.04 -12.13 -8.31
N ASP A 117 8.35 -12.22 -8.58
CA ASP A 117 9.23 -13.18 -7.93
C ASP A 117 9.76 -12.71 -6.57
N ARG A 118 9.54 -11.45 -6.23
CA ARG A 118 10.04 -10.83 -4.98
C ARG A 118 8.99 -10.80 -3.87
N VAL A 119 7.71 -10.57 -4.20
CA VAL A 119 6.62 -10.55 -3.21
C VAL A 119 6.08 -11.95 -3.03
N VAL A 120 6.40 -12.61 -1.93
CA VAL A 120 6.07 -14.02 -1.71
C VAL A 120 4.68 -14.25 -1.14
N ALA A 121 4.11 -13.28 -0.45
CA ALA A 121 2.72 -13.22 0.00
C ALA A 121 2.34 -11.80 0.34
N ALA A 122 1.05 -11.45 0.27
CA ALA A 122 0.60 -10.11 0.55
C ALA A 122 -0.72 -10.05 1.33
N VAL A 123 -0.86 -9.05 2.20
CA VAL A 123 -2.06 -8.75 2.96
C VAL A 123 -2.58 -7.36 2.56
N LEU A 124 -3.82 -7.31 2.10
CA LEU A 124 -4.50 -6.10 1.66
C LEU A 124 -5.63 -5.78 2.65
N ALA A 125 -5.37 -4.90 3.59
CA ALA A 125 -6.33 -4.49 4.61
C ALA A 125 -7.11 -3.26 4.13
N GLN A 126 -8.45 -3.36 4.08
CA GLN A 126 -9.33 -2.29 3.60
C GLN A 126 -8.85 -1.62 2.30
N PRO A 127 -8.60 -2.39 1.22
CA PRO A 127 -7.93 -1.86 0.04
C PRO A 127 -8.78 -0.82 -0.69
N VAL A 128 -8.11 0.22 -1.20
CA VAL A 128 -8.71 1.19 -2.12
C VAL A 128 -9.11 0.50 -3.43
N GLY A 129 -10.26 0.89 -3.96
CA GLY A 129 -10.77 0.45 -5.25
C GLY A 129 -11.60 1.54 -5.91
N PHE A 130 -11.85 1.38 -7.20
CA PHE A 130 -12.71 2.28 -7.95
C PHE A 130 -14.19 2.00 -7.66
N ARG A 131 -14.93 3.03 -7.31
CA ARG A 131 -16.38 2.99 -7.07
C ARG A 131 -17.09 3.84 -8.14
N PRO A 132 -17.80 3.22 -9.09
CA PRO A 132 -18.46 3.96 -10.18
C PRO A 132 -19.45 5.04 -9.70
N GLU A 133 -20.14 4.81 -8.57
CA GLU A 133 -21.09 5.75 -7.98
C GLU A 133 -20.40 6.98 -7.35
N MET A 134 -19.10 6.86 -7.05
CA MET A 134 -18.29 7.91 -6.44
C MET A 134 -16.92 8.00 -7.14
N PRO A 135 -16.88 8.27 -8.45
CA PRO A 135 -15.67 8.08 -9.28
C PRO A 135 -14.51 9.00 -8.91
N ASN A 136 -14.79 10.09 -8.21
CA ASN A 136 -13.79 11.10 -7.86
C ASN A 136 -13.29 11.01 -6.42
N VAL A 137 -13.75 10.07 -5.60
CA VAL A 137 -13.45 10.04 -4.16
C VAL A 137 -11.94 10.11 -3.86
N MET A 138 -11.12 9.39 -4.61
CA MET A 138 -9.67 9.40 -4.41
C MET A 138 -9.01 10.66 -4.98
N TYR A 139 -9.49 11.15 -6.12
CA TYR A 139 -9.03 12.41 -6.70
C TYR A 139 -9.33 13.59 -5.76
N ASP A 140 -10.57 13.70 -5.30
CA ASP A 140 -11.01 14.79 -4.42
C ASP A 140 -10.30 14.76 -3.07
N SER A 141 -10.04 13.56 -2.53
CA SER A 141 -9.23 13.38 -1.33
C SER A 141 -7.79 13.87 -1.53
N GLY A 142 -7.19 13.60 -2.69
CA GLY A 142 -5.86 14.11 -3.03
C GLY A 142 -5.84 15.63 -3.18
N MET A 143 -6.83 16.19 -3.87
CA MET A 143 -6.95 17.64 -4.09
C MET A 143 -7.19 18.42 -2.79
N SER A 144 -8.01 17.92 -1.89
CA SER A 144 -8.38 18.62 -0.66
C SER A 144 -7.45 18.33 0.52
N GLY A 145 -6.99 17.08 0.66
CA GLY A 145 -6.25 16.62 1.83
C GLY A 145 -4.73 16.54 1.66
N TRP A 146 -4.21 16.58 0.43
CA TRP A 146 -2.79 16.45 0.15
C TRP A 146 -2.21 17.66 -0.59
N ALA A 147 -2.85 18.11 -1.66
CA ALA A 147 -2.33 19.13 -2.56
C ALA A 147 -2.04 20.47 -1.87
N PRO A 148 -2.92 21.06 -1.02
CA PRO A 148 -2.69 22.39 -0.45
C PRO A 148 -1.41 22.49 0.39
N GLU A 149 -1.17 21.51 1.25
CA GLU A 149 0.02 21.50 2.10
C GLU A 149 1.27 21.10 1.31
N LEU A 150 1.14 20.28 0.27
CA LEU A 150 2.27 19.95 -0.60
C LEU A 150 2.80 21.20 -1.33
N ILE A 151 1.95 21.94 -2.03
CA ILE A 151 2.36 23.13 -2.80
C ILE A 151 2.89 24.24 -1.90
N LYS A 152 2.35 24.37 -0.68
CA LYS A 152 2.85 25.31 0.32
C LYS A 152 4.27 24.95 0.77
N ARG A 153 4.55 23.66 0.95
CA ARG A 153 5.84 23.13 1.41
C ARG A 153 6.86 23.00 0.27
N ARG A 154 6.40 22.81 -0.94
CA ARG A 154 7.18 22.58 -2.17
C ARG A 154 6.74 23.57 -3.27
N PRO A 155 7.16 24.84 -3.20
CA PRO A 155 6.69 25.89 -4.13
C PRO A 155 7.00 25.62 -5.61
N GLU A 156 7.98 24.77 -5.91
CA GLU A 156 8.30 24.32 -7.27
C GLU A 156 7.25 23.34 -7.85
N ILE A 157 6.38 22.78 -7.00
CA ILE A 157 5.25 21.92 -7.42
C ILE A 157 4.03 22.83 -7.53
N THR A 158 3.54 23.03 -8.74
CA THR A 158 2.35 23.85 -8.99
C THR A 158 1.07 23.07 -8.84
N MET A 159 -0.05 23.75 -8.60
CA MET A 159 -1.37 23.10 -8.57
C MET A 159 -1.68 22.40 -9.90
N GLU A 160 -1.31 22.97 -11.03
CA GLU A 160 -1.47 22.35 -12.36
C GLU A 160 -0.72 21.00 -12.44
N MET A 161 0.50 20.93 -11.90
CA MET A 161 1.25 19.65 -11.84
C MET A 161 0.52 18.63 -10.99
N VAL A 162 -0.02 19.05 -9.85
CA VAL A 162 -0.79 18.19 -8.95
C VAL A 162 -2.06 17.68 -9.63
N GLU A 163 -2.81 18.54 -10.30
CA GLU A 163 -4.02 18.14 -11.03
C GLU A 163 -3.73 17.12 -12.13
N LYS A 164 -2.65 17.34 -12.90
CA LYS A 164 -2.20 16.39 -13.93
C LYS A 164 -1.80 15.04 -13.30
N PHE A 165 -1.06 15.07 -12.21
CA PHE A 165 -0.64 13.88 -11.48
C PHE A 165 -1.83 13.06 -10.95
N LEU A 166 -2.77 13.71 -10.26
CA LEU A 166 -3.97 13.06 -9.72
C LEU A 166 -4.91 12.59 -10.82
N THR A 167 -5.03 13.35 -11.91
CA THR A 167 -5.80 12.93 -13.10
C THR A 167 -5.21 11.66 -13.70
N LYS A 168 -3.90 11.62 -13.87
CA LYS A 168 -3.21 10.42 -14.38
C LYS A 168 -3.40 9.23 -13.45
N MET A 169 -3.34 9.46 -12.15
CA MET A 169 -3.45 8.42 -11.13
C MET A 169 -4.86 7.84 -11.03
N TYR A 170 -5.90 8.68 -11.03
CA TYR A 170 -7.25 8.26 -10.65
C TYR A 170 -8.32 8.41 -11.74
N ARG A 171 -8.07 9.21 -12.79
CA ARG A 171 -9.09 9.53 -13.82
C ARG A 171 -8.74 9.03 -15.22
N SER A 172 -7.48 8.75 -15.53
CA SER A 172 -7.07 8.32 -16.89
C SER A 172 -7.57 6.91 -17.23
N ASN A 173 -7.56 6.00 -16.26
CA ASN A 173 -8.11 4.64 -16.38
C ASN A 173 -8.77 4.25 -15.05
N PRO A 174 -9.92 4.85 -14.72
CA PRO A 174 -10.58 4.61 -13.45
C PRO A 174 -11.31 3.28 -13.51
N ASP A 175 -10.67 2.23 -13.04
CA ASP A 175 -11.26 0.89 -13.00
C ASP A 175 -10.66 0.05 -11.86
N PHE A 176 -11.46 -0.87 -11.34
CA PHE A 176 -11.07 -1.97 -10.45
C PHE A 176 -10.19 -1.50 -9.28
N VAL A 177 -8.90 -1.89 -9.28
CA VAL A 177 -7.91 -1.53 -8.26
C VAL A 177 -6.88 -0.52 -8.76
N TYR A 178 -7.16 0.20 -9.82
CA TYR A 178 -6.36 1.24 -10.51
C TYR A 178 -5.05 0.77 -11.17
N THR A 179 -4.34 -0.20 -10.61
CA THR A 179 -2.94 -0.51 -10.99
C THR A 179 -2.78 -1.76 -11.83
N VAL A 180 -3.73 -2.67 -11.76
CA VAL A 180 -3.72 -3.94 -12.47
C VAL A 180 -5.08 -4.25 -13.07
N THR A 181 -5.09 -5.07 -14.12
CA THR A 181 -6.31 -5.56 -14.75
C THR A 181 -6.85 -6.80 -14.05
N ARG A 182 -8.13 -7.12 -14.28
CA ARG A 182 -8.75 -8.39 -13.83
C ARG A 182 -8.00 -9.62 -14.36
N ASP A 183 -7.50 -9.55 -15.60
CA ASP A 183 -6.74 -10.65 -16.20
C ASP A 183 -5.40 -10.87 -15.52
N PHE A 184 -4.73 -9.80 -15.07
CA PHE A 184 -3.54 -9.92 -14.25
C PHE A 184 -3.86 -10.65 -12.94
N VAL A 185 -4.92 -10.24 -12.24
CA VAL A 185 -5.31 -10.83 -10.95
C VAL A 185 -5.67 -12.30 -11.09
N ARG A 186 -6.37 -12.71 -12.17
CA ARG A 186 -6.67 -14.13 -12.47
C ARG A 186 -5.42 -14.99 -12.65
N LYS A 187 -4.32 -14.41 -13.10
CA LYS A 187 -3.05 -15.11 -13.36
C LYS A 187 -2.06 -15.01 -12.20
N CYS A 188 -2.31 -14.13 -11.24
CA CYS A 188 -1.41 -13.88 -10.12
C CYS A 188 -1.33 -15.11 -9.21
N GLN A 189 -0.13 -15.71 -9.10
CA GLN A 189 0.09 -16.90 -8.29
C GLN A 189 0.58 -16.59 -6.88
N THR A 190 0.82 -15.34 -6.55
CA THR A 190 1.19 -14.95 -5.20
C THR A 190 -0.02 -15.07 -4.28
N PRO A 191 0.09 -15.75 -3.13
CA PRO A 191 -0.96 -15.78 -2.12
C PRO A 191 -1.30 -14.38 -1.61
N VAL A 192 -2.60 -14.07 -1.53
CA VAL A 192 -3.08 -12.79 -1.01
C VAL A 192 -4.17 -13.01 0.05
N LEU A 193 -4.10 -12.27 1.15
CA LEU A 193 -5.16 -12.20 2.14
C LEU A 193 -5.83 -10.83 2.03
N ILE A 194 -7.13 -10.79 1.79
CA ILE A 194 -7.91 -9.56 1.67
C ILE A 194 -8.80 -9.40 2.90
N LEU A 195 -8.66 -8.28 3.59
CA LEU A 195 -9.56 -7.85 4.67
C LEU A 195 -10.45 -6.73 4.11
N PRO A 196 -11.68 -7.03 3.67
CA PRO A 196 -12.53 -6.06 3.00
C PRO A 196 -13.05 -4.98 3.96
N ASP A 197 -13.47 -3.85 3.40
CA ASP A 197 -14.17 -2.77 4.08
C ASP A 197 -15.33 -2.30 3.19
N ASP A 198 -16.20 -1.42 3.67
CA ASP A 198 -17.22 -0.80 2.84
C ASP A 198 -17.44 0.67 3.21
N VAL A 199 -16.48 1.48 2.82
CA VAL A 199 -16.56 2.94 2.87
C VAL A 199 -16.29 3.51 1.46
N PRO A 200 -16.53 4.80 1.18
CA PRO A 200 -16.38 5.36 -0.16
C PRO A 200 -15.07 5.01 -0.88
N ALA A 201 -13.93 5.05 -0.18
CA ALA A 201 -12.62 4.75 -0.74
C ALA A 201 -12.30 3.24 -0.79
N HIS A 202 -12.99 2.42 -0.01
CA HIS A 202 -12.74 0.98 0.14
C HIS A 202 -13.98 0.17 -0.25
N PRO A 203 -14.34 0.08 -1.54
CA PRO A 203 -15.56 -0.61 -1.96
C PRO A 203 -15.46 -2.12 -1.73
N TYR A 204 -16.40 -2.65 -0.93
CA TYR A 204 -16.49 -4.08 -0.63
C TYR A 204 -16.57 -4.93 -1.91
N ALA A 205 -17.39 -4.50 -2.89
CA ALA A 205 -17.57 -5.22 -4.14
C ALA A 205 -16.25 -5.41 -4.90
N VAL A 206 -15.39 -4.39 -4.95
CA VAL A 206 -14.09 -4.47 -5.64
C VAL A 206 -13.11 -5.38 -4.89
N ALA A 207 -13.09 -5.29 -3.56
CA ALA A 207 -12.26 -6.18 -2.74
C ALA A 207 -12.67 -7.65 -2.93
N MET A 208 -13.97 -7.94 -2.95
CA MET A 208 -14.48 -9.28 -3.17
C MET A 208 -14.30 -9.76 -4.62
N GLU A 209 -14.44 -8.87 -5.60
CA GLU A 209 -14.11 -9.21 -6.99
C GLU A 209 -12.64 -9.64 -7.12
N ALA A 210 -11.72 -8.88 -6.52
CA ALA A 210 -10.30 -9.22 -6.52
C ALA A 210 -10.03 -10.57 -5.83
N ALA A 211 -10.70 -10.84 -4.72
CA ALA A 211 -10.60 -12.12 -4.01
C ALA A 211 -11.12 -13.31 -4.84
N MET A 212 -12.24 -13.13 -5.55
CA MET A 212 -12.81 -14.18 -6.41
C MET A 212 -11.96 -14.46 -7.66
N LEU A 213 -11.24 -13.46 -8.13
CA LEU A 213 -10.38 -13.58 -9.32
C LEU A 213 -9.02 -14.22 -9.00
N ALA A 214 -8.43 -13.86 -7.85
CA ALA A 214 -7.09 -14.31 -7.49
C ALA A 214 -7.09 -15.78 -7.07
N PRO A 215 -6.31 -16.66 -7.76
CA PRO A 215 -6.38 -18.12 -7.56
C PRO A 215 -6.01 -18.60 -6.14
N LYS A 216 -5.20 -17.78 -5.43
CA LYS A 216 -4.70 -18.10 -4.08
C LYS A 216 -5.11 -17.00 -3.08
N ALA A 217 -6.33 -16.49 -3.21
CA ALA A 217 -6.85 -15.51 -2.27
C ALA A 217 -7.50 -16.17 -1.05
N GLU A 218 -7.25 -15.59 0.09
CA GLU A 218 -8.02 -15.77 1.32
C GLU A 218 -8.76 -14.48 1.65
N VAL A 219 -9.88 -14.58 2.35
CA VAL A 219 -10.69 -13.43 2.78
C VAL A 219 -10.93 -13.52 4.28
N SER A 220 -10.79 -12.40 4.98
CA SER A 220 -11.18 -12.34 6.38
C SER A 220 -12.70 -12.25 6.55
N MET A 221 -13.17 -12.45 7.78
CA MET A 221 -14.54 -12.10 8.12
C MET A 221 -14.80 -10.61 7.82
N PHE A 222 -16.05 -10.29 7.48
CA PHE A 222 -16.49 -8.90 7.34
C PHE A 222 -17.70 -8.64 8.25
N PRO A 223 -17.73 -7.53 8.97
CA PRO A 223 -16.65 -6.56 9.21
C PRO A 223 -15.58 -7.15 10.15
N TRP A 224 -14.30 -6.88 9.88
CA TRP A 224 -13.18 -7.42 10.67
C TRP A 224 -12.67 -6.49 11.77
N LYS A 225 -12.96 -5.18 11.67
CA LYS A 225 -12.51 -4.14 12.61
C LYS A 225 -13.62 -3.57 13.50
N GLU A 226 -14.86 -3.99 13.25
CA GLU A 226 -16.02 -3.57 14.04
C GLU A 226 -16.89 -4.77 14.37
N PRO A 227 -17.30 -4.93 15.63
CA PRO A 227 -16.78 -4.16 16.78
C PRO A 227 -15.27 -4.40 16.99
N LYS A 228 -14.59 -3.50 17.73
CA LYS A 228 -13.11 -3.52 17.88
C LYS A 228 -12.55 -4.85 18.41
N GLU A 229 -13.37 -5.61 19.14
CA GLU A 229 -13.05 -6.95 19.66
C GLU A 229 -12.75 -7.96 18.54
N ARG A 230 -13.12 -7.68 17.29
CA ARG A 230 -12.79 -8.49 16.12
C ARG A 230 -11.36 -8.29 15.61
N ILE A 231 -10.75 -7.14 15.91
CA ILE A 231 -9.38 -6.83 15.43
C ILE A 231 -8.36 -7.91 15.83
N PRO A 232 -8.32 -8.40 17.09
CA PRO A 232 -7.42 -9.48 17.47
C PRO A 232 -7.62 -10.78 16.66
N LEU A 233 -8.85 -11.07 16.20
CA LEU A 233 -9.13 -12.21 15.33
C LEU A 233 -8.52 -12.00 13.95
N ALA A 234 -8.70 -10.82 13.37
CA ALA A 234 -8.09 -10.45 12.09
C ALA A 234 -6.56 -10.50 12.17
N VAL A 235 -5.95 -9.97 13.23
CA VAL A 235 -4.50 -10.03 13.44
C VAL A 235 -4.00 -11.47 13.52
N ARG A 236 -4.73 -12.35 14.23
CA ARG A 236 -4.39 -13.80 14.27
C ARG A 236 -4.48 -14.45 12.89
N GLN A 237 -5.47 -14.12 12.08
CA GLN A 237 -5.59 -14.63 10.72
C GLN A 237 -4.42 -14.14 9.86
N ILE A 238 -4.08 -12.85 9.91
CA ILE A 238 -2.91 -12.30 9.21
C ILE A 238 -1.64 -13.04 9.63
N ARG A 239 -1.43 -13.23 10.93
CA ARG A 239 -0.25 -13.95 11.44
C ARG A 239 -0.18 -15.39 10.93
N SER A 240 -1.29 -16.10 10.93
CA SER A 240 -1.36 -17.47 10.40
C SER A 240 -1.07 -17.52 8.90
N PHE A 241 -1.65 -16.60 8.14
CA PHE A 241 -1.43 -16.47 6.69
C PHE A 241 0.06 -16.18 6.38
N LEU A 242 0.64 -15.17 7.04
CA LEU A 242 2.05 -14.83 6.83
C LEU A 242 2.99 -15.98 7.20
N ARG A 243 2.72 -16.69 8.30
CA ARG A 243 3.52 -17.88 8.70
C ARG A 243 3.41 -19.02 7.68
N ALA A 244 2.21 -19.28 7.16
CA ALA A 244 1.96 -20.35 6.17
C ALA A 244 2.71 -20.12 4.85
N HIS A 245 2.94 -18.87 4.49
CA HIS A 245 3.57 -18.49 3.22
C HIS A 245 5.02 -17.98 3.38
N ARG A 246 5.55 -17.95 4.58
CA ARG A 246 6.95 -17.61 4.82
C ARG A 246 7.85 -18.71 4.24
N PRO A 247 8.80 -18.38 3.35
CA PRO A 247 9.77 -19.35 2.87
C PRO A 247 10.50 -19.99 4.05
N ALA A 248 10.75 -21.30 3.96
CA ALA A 248 11.66 -21.95 4.89
C ALA A 248 13.01 -21.24 4.83
N SER A 249 13.63 -20.99 5.99
CA SER A 249 14.98 -20.43 6.04
C SER A 249 15.91 -21.33 5.23
N ALA A 250 16.53 -20.76 4.20
CA ALA A 250 17.60 -21.43 3.47
C ALA A 250 18.86 -21.56 4.36
#